data_b607f54b4c7c03b2a6d927a5faeef405
#
_entry.id   b607f54b4c7c03b2a6d927a5faeef405
#
_cell.length_a   1.000
_cell.length_b   1.000
_cell.length_c   1.000
_cell.angle_alpha   90.00
_cell.angle_beta   90.00
_cell.angle_gamma   90.00
#
_symmetry.space_group_name_H-M   'P 1'
#
loop_
_entity.id
_entity.type
_entity.pdbx_description
1 polymer ?
#
loop_
_entity_poly.entity_id
_entity_poly.type
_entity_poly.pdbx_seq_one_letter_code
_entity_poly.pdbx_strand_id
1 'polypeptide(L)'
;MISPENIHRILIAVDDSSYSDQAVNYGVLLAKNLGSKITLVHVDEIPISSPYSADPLLNESPAMIPELMHIQEEASKLLFIKIKEQHGDVVELSTVTRIGRIQDEILSVADDCKADMIILGTHGRTGFDHFISGSVSESVARKAKCPVLIIPNPKGK
;
A
#
# COMPACT_ATOMS: atom_id res chain seq x y z
N MET A 1 9.17 -15.93 -19.27
CA MET A 1 7.76 -16.33 -19.02
C MET A 1 7.61 -16.56 -17.54
N ILE A 2 6.72 -15.83 -16.87
CA ILE A 2 6.45 -16.02 -15.43
C ILE A 2 5.52 -17.22 -15.33
N SER A 3 6.04 -18.33 -14.78
CA SER A 3 5.21 -19.48 -14.41
C SER A 3 4.64 -19.23 -13.01
N PRO A 4 3.39 -19.65 -12.70
CA PRO A 4 2.83 -19.59 -11.35
C PRO A 4 3.72 -20.25 -10.30
N GLU A 5 4.52 -21.23 -10.69
CA GLU A 5 5.51 -21.91 -9.84
C GLU A 5 6.70 -21.04 -9.42
N ASN A 6 6.83 -19.83 -10.00
CA ASN A 6 7.95 -18.91 -9.75
C ASN A 6 7.57 -17.66 -8.95
N ILE A 7 6.40 -17.64 -8.32
CA ILE A 7 5.99 -16.52 -7.48
C ILE A 7 6.39 -16.82 -6.03
N HIS A 8 7.54 -16.33 -5.63
CA HIS A 8 8.09 -16.54 -4.29
C HIS A 8 7.96 -15.32 -3.38
N ARG A 9 7.81 -14.12 -3.96
CA ARG A 9 7.78 -12.85 -3.24
C ARG A 9 6.61 -12.01 -3.73
N ILE A 10 5.66 -11.79 -2.85
CA ILE A 10 4.47 -11.00 -3.11
C ILE A 10 4.59 -9.68 -2.33
N LEU A 11 4.49 -8.55 -3.03
CA LEU A 11 4.36 -7.24 -2.43
C LEU A 11 2.88 -6.87 -2.33
N ILE A 12 2.41 -6.48 -1.15
CA ILE A 12 1.04 -5.98 -0.96
C ILE A 12 1.09 -4.55 -0.47
N ALA A 13 0.48 -3.64 -1.22
CA ALA A 13 0.31 -2.26 -0.80
C ALA A 13 -0.90 -2.15 0.14
N VAL A 14 -0.68 -1.59 1.32
CA VAL A 14 -1.67 -1.54 2.40
C VAL A 14 -1.89 -0.12 2.92
N ASP A 15 -3.14 0.16 3.28
CA ASP A 15 -3.58 1.31 4.05
C ASP A 15 -4.67 0.87 5.05
N ASP A 16 -5.31 1.79 5.75
CA ASP A 16 -6.36 1.50 6.73
C ASP A 16 -7.76 1.35 6.10
N SER A 17 -7.86 1.19 4.78
CA SER A 17 -9.11 1.02 4.06
C SER A 17 -9.57 -0.44 3.99
N SER A 18 -10.88 -0.65 3.79
CA SER A 18 -11.44 -1.99 3.55
C SER A 18 -10.96 -2.62 2.23
N TYR A 19 -10.52 -1.81 1.26
CA TYR A 19 -9.92 -2.29 0.01
C TYR A 19 -8.57 -2.96 0.27
N SER A 20 -7.79 -2.39 1.20
CA SER A 20 -6.53 -2.95 1.66
C SER A 20 -6.74 -4.28 2.41
N ASP A 21 -7.73 -4.37 3.29
CA ASP A 21 -8.07 -5.61 4.00
C ASP A 21 -8.38 -6.75 3.02
N GLN A 22 -9.10 -6.48 1.93
CA GLN A 22 -9.37 -7.47 0.89
C GLN A 22 -8.11 -7.87 0.12
N ALA A 23 -7.25 -6.90 -0.22
CA ALA A 23 -5.97 -7.17 -0.88
C ALA A 23 -5.07 -8.07 -0.02
N VAL A 24 -5.02 -7.82 1.30
CA VAL A 24 -4.26 -8.66 2.24
C VAL A 24 -4.84 -10.07 2.31
N ASN A 25 -6.17 -10.21 2.46
CA ASN A 25 -6.82 -11.53 2.53
C ASN A 25 -6.53 -12.39 1.29
N TYR A 26 -6.65 -11.82 0.09
CA TYR A 26 -6.33 -12.53 -1.16
C TYR A 26 -4.84 -12.81 -1.28
N GLY A 27 -3.98 -11.88 -0.90
CA GLY A 27 -2.53 -12.06 -0.94
C GLY A 27 -2.06 -13.17 -0.02
N VAL A 28 -2.60 -13.24 1.20
CA VAL A 28 -2.29 -14.32 2.17
C VAL A 28 -2.77 -15.68 1.64
N LEU A 29 -3.97 -15.74 1.06
CA LEU A 29 -4.47 -16.96 0.44
C LEU A 29 -3.54 -17.45 -0.68
N LEU A 30 -3.13 -16.56 -1.56
CA LEU A 30 -2.20 -16.89 -2.65
C LEU A 30 -0.84 -17.33 -2.10
N ALA A 31 -0.26 -16.56 -1.18
CA ALA A 31 1.03 -16.87 -0.60
C ALA A 31 1.05 -18.24 0.09
N LYS A 32 -0.01 -18.59 0.83
CA LYS A 32 -0.17 -19.91 1.44
C LYS A 32 -0.15 -21.02 0.40
N ASN A 33 -0.89 -20.85 -0.70
CA ASN A 33 -1.00 -21.88 -1.74
C ASN A 33 0.29 -22.01 -2.59
N LEU A 34 1.03 -20.93 -2.76
CA LEU A 34 2.24 -20.90 -3.59
C LEU A 34 3.52 -21.09 -2.78
N GLY A 35 3.46 -21.06 -1.44
CA GLY A 35 4.65 -21.06 -0.58
C GLY A 35 5.44 -19.76 -0.66
N SER A 36 4.78 -18.63 -0.95
CA SER A 36 5.40 -17.33 -1.13
C SER A 36 5.57 -16.59 0.20
N LYS A 37 6.56 -15.68 0.25
CA LYS A 37 6.71 -14.69 1.31
C LYS A 37 5.98 -13.40 0.93
N ILE A 38 5.50 -12.67 1.93
CA ILE A 38 4.81 -11.39 1.73
C ILE A 38 5.65 -10.25 2.30
N THR A 39 5.78 -9.18 1.52
CA THR A 39 6.20 -7.87 1.99
C THR A 39 4.98 -6.94 1.95
N LEU A 40 4.63 -6.35 3.09
CA LEU A 40 3.63 -5.31 3.18
C LEU A 40 4.31 -3.95 3.02
N VAL A 41 3.81 -3.08 2.15
CA VAL A 41 4.26 -1.70 2.04
C VAL A 41 3.13 -0.74 2.36
N HIS A 42 3.42 0.21 3.26
CA HIS A 42 2.59 1.38 3.51
C HIS A 42 3.36 2.63 3.10
N VAL A 43 2.68 3.54 2.41
CA VAL A 43 3.28 4.79 1.95
C VAL A 43 2.51 5.96 2.52
N ASP A 44 3.20 6.79 3.29
CA ASP A 44 2.70 8.07 3.78
C ASP A 44 3.00 9.17 2.74
N GLU A 45 1.99 9.91 2.35
CA GLU A 45 2.18 11.08 1.51
C GLU A 45 2.64 12.26 2.35
N ILE A 46 3.63 13.01 1.86
CA ILE A 46 3.99 14.28 2.46
C ILE A 46 2.84 15.25 2.19
N PRO A 47 2.23 15.85 3.23
CA PRO A 47 1.25 16.89 3.03
C PRO A 47 1.92 18.04 2.28
N ILE A 48 1.63 18.19 1.00
CA ILE A 48 2.05 19.37 0.24
C ILE A 48 1.14 20.49 0.71
N SER A 49 1.63 21.32 1.62
CA SER A 49 1.02 22.63 1.86
C SER A 49 1.04 23.35 0.52
N SER A 50 -0.15 23.55 -0.06
CA SER A 50 -0.30 24.24 -1.34
C SER A 50 0.29 25.64 -1.19
N PRO A 51 1.27 26.06 -2.02
CA PRO A 51 1.79 27.41 -1.98
C PRO A 51 0.73 28.48 -2.30
N TYR A 52 -0.45 28.07 -2.74
CA TYR A 52 -1.59 28.93 -3.08
C TYR A 52 -2.62 29.14 -1.97
N SER A 53 -2.56 28.41 -0.88
CA SER A 53 -3.34 28.70 0.32
C SER A 53 -2.54 29.60 1.28
N ALA A 54 -1.97 30.67 0.76
CA ALA A 54 -1.35 31.71 1.58
C ALA A 54 -2.44 32.59 2.23
N ASP A 55 -3.23 32.01 3.10
CA ASP A 55 -3.83 32.78 4.17
C ASP A 55 -2.74 32.94 5.24
N PRO A 56 -2.22 34.18 5.46
CA PRO A 56 -1.16 34.40 6.44
C PRO A 56 -1.56 34.06 7.87
N LEU A 57 -2.87 33.81 8.11
CA LEU A 57 -3.42 33.43 9.42
C LEU A 57 -3.48 31.90 9.62
N LEU A 58 -3.28 31.10 8.55
CA LEU A 58 -3.22 29.63 8.59
C LEU A 58 -1.80 29.13 8.32
N ASN A 59 -0.78 29.91 8.66
CA ASN A 59 0.62 29.45 8.61
C ASN A 59 0.76 28.25 9.55
N GLU A 60 0.61 27.03 9.00
CA GLU A 60 1.01 25.83 9.69
C GLU A 60 2.49 25.98 10.04
N SER A 61 2.74 26.09 11.33
CA SER A 61 4.10 26.30 11.84
C SER A 61 4.97 25.14 11.38
N PRO A 62 6.19 25.38 10.89
CA PRO A 62 7.16 24.31 10.58
C PRO A 62 7.37 23.31 11.72
N ALA A 63 7.01 23.66 12.94
CA ALA A 63 7.06 22.80 14.11
C ALA A 63 6.00 21.66 14.09
N MET A 64 4.94 21.75 13.28
CA MET A 64 3.90 20.71 13.21
C MET A 64 4.28 19.54 12.30
N ILE A 65 5.24 19.69 11.40
CA ILE A 65 5.65 18.62 10.47
C ILE A 65 6.24 17.40 11.20
N PRO A 66 7.16 17.55 12.17
CA PRO A 66 7.70 16.41 12.92
C PRO A 66 6.63 15.67 13.73
N GLU A 67 5.69 16.40 14.33
CA GLU A 67 4.60 15.80 15.11
C GLU A 67 3.63 15.01 14.21
N LEU A 68 3.28 15.55 13.05
CA LEU A 68 2.47 14.84 12.06
C LEU A 68 3.16 13.59 11.53
N MET A 69 4.45 13.66 11.24
CA MET A 69 5.24 12.51 10.81
C MET A 69 5.28 11.41 11.88
N HIS A 70 5.39 11.79 13.15
CA HIS A 70 5.35 10.83 14.24
C HIS A 70 3.99 10.15 14.38
N ILE A 71 2.90 10.89 14.24
CA ILE A 71 1.53 10.34 14.24
C ILE A 71 1.35 9.35 13.08
N GLN A 72 1.82 9.68 11.87
CA GLN A 72 1.76 8.79 10.71
C GLN A 72 2.57 7.51 10.94
N GLU A 73 3.78 7.62 11.50
CA GLU A 73 4.63 6.48 11.83
C GLU A 73 3.95 5.53 12.82
N GLU A 74 3.34 6.06 13.89
CA GLU A 74 2.61 5.26 14.87
C GLU A 74 1.38 4.58 14.25
N ALA A 75 0.63 5.28 13.39
CA ALA A 75 -0.50 4.70 12.68
C ALA A 75 -0.08 3.55 11.76
N SER A 76 1.04 3.69 11.04
CA SER A 76 1.60 2.64 10.18
C SER A 76 2.02 1.41 10.99
N LYS A 77 2.64 1.61 12.15
CA LYS A 77 3.01 0.52 13.07
C LYS A 77 1.78 -0.26 13.53
N LEU A 78 0.72 0.44 13.96
CA LEU A 78 -0.53 -0.19 14.38
C LEU A 78 -1.20 -0.98 13.25
N LEU A 79 -1.19 -0.46 12.03
CA LEU A 79 -1.70 -1.16 10.86
C LEU A 79 -0.96 -2.49 10.64
N PHE A 80 0.36 -2.47 10.67
CA PHE A 80 1.16 -3.68 10.49
C PHE A 80 1.00 -4.69 11.63
N ILE A 81 0.88 -4.22 12.88
CA ILE A 81 0.61 -5.08 14.04
C ILE A 81 -0.71 -5.82 13.83
N LYS A 82 -1.78 -5.09 13.48
CA LYS A 82 -3.10 -5.68 13.20
C LYS A 82 -3.01 -6.78 12.13
N ILE A 83 -2.34 -6.52 11.02
CA ILE A 83 -2.20 -7.51 9.93
C ILE A 83 -1.37 -8.71 10.38
N LYS A 84 -0.27 -8.49 11.10
CA LYS A 84 0.57 -9.58 11.63
C LYS A 84 -0.15 -10.46 12.64
N GLU A 85 -0.97 -9.89 13.52
CA GLU A 85 -1.78 -10.64 14.47
C GLU A 85 -2.81 -11.52 13.77
N GLN A 86 -3.37 -11.06 12.65
CA GLN A 86 -4.36 -11.81 11.89
C GLN A 86 -3.77 -12.91 11.01
N HIS A 87 -2.56 -12.74 10.49
CA HIS A 87 -2.03 -13.57 9.40
C HIS A 87 -0.60 -14.09 9.60
N GLY A 88 0.13 -13.59 10.61
CA GLY A 88 1.56 -13.89 10.79
C GLY A 88 1.89 -15.36 11.05
N ASP A 89 0.93 -16.13 11.58
CA ASP A 89 1.09 -17.57 11.81
C ASP A 89 0.89 -18.41 10.53
N VAL A 90 0.37 -17.79 9.47
CA VAL A 90 0.00 -18.49 8.23
C VAL A 90 1.09 -18.34 7.16
N VAL A 91 1.72 -17.17 7.09
CA VAL A 91 2.72 -16.83 6.07
C VAL A 91 3.82 -15.96 6.67
N GLU A 92 5.00 -15.99 6.07
CA GLU A 92 6.10 -15.08 6.44
C GLU A 92 5.79 -13.66 5.96
N LEU A 93 5.65 -12.73 6.92
CA LEU A 93 5.33 -11.32 6.68
C LEU A 93 6.51 -10.42 7.05
N SER A 94 6.95 -9.59 6.12
CA SER A 94 7.82 -8.44 6.37
C SER A 94 7.07 -7.12 6.09
N THR A 95 7.54 -6.01 6.64
CA THR A 95 6.86 -4.71 6.56
C THR A 95 7.84 -3.61 6.19
N VAL A 96 7.39 -2.69 5.33
CA VAL A 96 8.14 -1.53 4.88
C VAL A 96 7.24 -0.30 4.92
N THR A 97 7.69 0.77 5.55
CA THR A 97 7.07 2.10 5.45
C THR A 97 7.92 2.98 4.55
N ARG A 98 7.27 3.77 3.70
CA ARG A 98 7.89 4.78 2.83
C ARG A 98 7.16 6.10 2.98
N ILE A 99 7.81 7.18 2.61
CA ILE A 99 7.25 8.52 2.54
C ILE A 99 7.49 9.06 1.14
N GLY A 100 6.43 9.45 0.43
CA GLY A 100 6.56 9.97 -0.93
C GLY A 100 5.28 9.83 -1.74
N ARG A 101 5.43 9.79 -3.07
CA ARG A 101 4.30 9.51 -3.97
C ARG A 101 3.99 8.02 -3.95
N ILE A 102 2.76 7.69 -3.59
CA ILE A 102 2.34 6.31 -3.32
C ILE A 102 2.76 5.35 -4.45
N GLN A 103 2.43 5.64 -5.69
CA GLN A 103 2.74 4.77 -6.83
C GLN A 103 4.24 4.59 -7.07
N ASP A 104 5.03 5.64 -6.89
CA ASP A 104 6.47 5.61 -7.13
C ASP A 104 7.18 4.81 -6.03
N GLU A 105 6.75 4.97 -4.78
CA GLU A 105 7.30 4.22 -3.64
C GLU A 105 6.92 2.74 -3.67
N ILE A 106 5.69 2.39 -4.06
CA ILE A 106 5.29 0.98 -4.25
C ILE A 106 6.19 0.31 -5.30
N LEU A 107 6.43 0.97 -6.44
CA LEU A 107 7.29 0.45 -7.50
C LEU A 107 8.75 0.32 -7.05
N SER A 108 9.26 1.30 -6.30
CA SER A 108 10.61 1.25 -5.72
C SER A 108 10.77 0.07 -4.77
N VAL A 109 9.82 -0.15 -3.85
CA VAL A 109 9.85 -1.29 -2.93
C VAL A 109 9.72 -2.61 -3.68
N ALA A 110 8.91 -2.67 -4.75
CA ALA A 110 8.81 -3.87 -5.58
C ALA A 110 10.16 -4.24 -6.22
N ASP A 111 10.90 -3.26 -6.70
CA ASP A 111 12.25 -3.46 -7.22
C ASP A 111 13.23 -3.88 -6.12
N ASP A 112 13.21 -3.23 -4.96
CA ASP A 112 14.10 -3.51 -3.82
C ASP A 112 13.94 -4.94 -3.29
N CYS A 113 12.68 -5.38 -3.08
CA CYS A 113 12.39 -6.73 -2.59
C CYS A 113 12.34 -7.77 -3.72
N LYS A 114 12.56 -7.37 -4.98
CA LYS A 114 12.47 -8.21 -6.18
C LYS A 114 11.13 -8.95 -6.22
N ALA A 115 10.04 -8.21 -6.08
CA ALA A 115 8.70 -8.78 -6.06
C ALA A 115 8.39 -9.52 -7.37
N ASP A 116 7.85 -10.72 -7.24
CA ASP A 116 7.39 -11.52 -8.37
C ASP A 116 5.93 -11.19 -8.73
N MET A 117 5.20 -10.55 -7.79
CA MET A 117 3.84 -10.04 -7.97
C MET A 117 3.58 -8.88 -7.02
N ILE A 118 2.78 -7.90 -7.48
CA ILE A 118 2.23 -6.82 -6.65
C ILE A 118 0.73 -7.04 -6.49
N ILE A 119 0.20 -6.86 -5.29
CA ILE A 119 -1.24 -6.91 -4.99
C ILE A 119 -1.66 -5.60 -4.35
N LEU A 120 -2.76 -5.02 -4.80
CA LEU A 120 -3.33 -3.80 -4.22
C LEU A 120 -4.85 -3.74 -4.43
N GLY A 121 -5.53 -2.93 -3.63
CA GLY A 121 -6.96 -2.66 -3.81
C GLY A 121 -7.22 -1.70 -4.97
N THR A 122 -8.45 -1.70 -5.48
CA THR A 122 -8.87 -0.75 -6.54
C THR A 122 -8.87 0.70 -6.08
N HIS A 123 -9.11 0.94 -4.77
CA HIS A 123 -9.15 2.27 -4.15
C HIS A 123 -8.37 2.22 -2.84
N GLY A 124 -7.92 3.38 -2.38
CA GLY A 124 -7.36 3.59 -1.05
C GLY A 124 -8.31 4.44 -0.21
N ARG A 125 -7.75 5.19 0.76
CA ARG A 125 -8.46 6.09 1.69
C ARG A 125 -9.40 7.10 1.04
N THR A 126 -9.13 7.51 -0.20
CA THR A 126 -9.87 8.55 -0.93
C THR A 126 -10.89 7.97 -1.91
N GLY A 127 -11.49 6.82 -1.61
CA GLY A 127 -12.44 6.12 -2.47
C GLY A 127 -13.52 7.03 -3.08
N PHE A 128 -13.22 7.63 -4.24
CA PHE A 128 -14.21 8.32 -5.04
C PHE A 128 -14.95 7.29 -5.88
N ASP A 129 -16.23 7.08 -5.59
CA ASP A 129 -17.13 6.10 -6.22
C ASP A 129 -17.37 6.30 -7.73
N HIS A 130 -16.79 7.33 -8.35
CA HIS A 130 -17.11 7.72 -9.72
C HIS A 130 -16.03 7.48 -10.78
N PHE A 131 -14.86 6.93 -10.43
CA PHE A 131 -13.83 6.60 -11.43
C PHE A 131 -13.39 5.15 -11.31
N ILE A 132 -13.57 4.43 -12.38
CA ILE A 132 -13.39 2.96 -12.55
C ILE A 132 -11.93 2.50 -12.37
N SER A 133 -10.97 3.42 -12.25
CA SER A 133 -9.57 3.09 -11.97
C SER A 133 -8.99 4.02 -10.94
N GLY A 134 -8.62 3.50 -9.78
CA GLY A 134 -7.82 4.25 -8.81
C GLY A 134 -6.52 4.71 -9.47
N SER A 135 -6.18 6.00 -9.35
CA SER A 135 -4.99 6.58 -9.98
C SER A 135 -3.70 5.86 -9.61
N VAL A 136 -3.62 5.33 -8.39
CA VAL A 136 -2.48 4.53 -7.89
C VAL A 136 -2.44 3.16 -8.54
N SER A 137 -3.53 2.39 -8.50
CA SER A 137 -3.58 1.02 -9.05
C SER A 137 -3.32 0.99 -10.55
N GLU A 138 -3.89 1.94 -11.30
CA GLU A 138 -3.63 2.08 -12.72
C GLU A 138 -2.17 2.45 -13.00
N SER A 139 -1.60 3.41 -12.28
CA SER A 139 -0.22 3.83 -12.46
C SER A 139 0.76 2.70 -12.15
N VAL A 140 0.52 1.95 -11.06
CA VAL A 140 1.33 0.78 -10.70
C VAL A 140 1.22 -0.29 -11.78
N ALA A 141 0.01 -0.63 -12.23
CA ALA A 141 -0.20 -1.65 -13.25
C ALA A 141 0.49 -1.33 -14.59
N ARG A 142 0.55 -0.03 -14.95
CA ARG A 142 1.23 0.40 -16.20
C ARG A 142 2.76 0.38 -16.11
N LYS A 143 3.34 0.57 -14.93
CA LYS A 143 4.78 0.77 -14.76
C LYS A 143 5.50 -0.40 -14.11
N ALA A 144 4.76 -1.34 -13.51
CA ALA A 144 5.35 -2.49 -12.84
C ALA A 144 6.10 -3.41 -13.81
N LYS A 145 7.18 -4.00 -13.32
CA LYS A 145 8.00 -4.99 -14.05
C LYS A 145 7.54 -6.43 -13.81
N CYS A 146 6.58 -6.63 -12.92
CA CYS A 146 5.98 -7.91 -12.59
C CYS A 146 4.45 -7.83 -12.70
N PRO A 147 3.72 -8.96 -12.71
CA PRO A 147 2.27 -8.98 -12.66
C PRO A 147 1.69 -8.18 -11.50
N VAL A 148 0.59 -7.49 -11.74
CA VAL A 148 -0.15 -6.71 -10.75
C VAL A 148 -1.56 -7.26 -10.62
N LEU A 149 -1.92 -7.68 -9.43
CA LEU A 149 -3.26 -8.13 -9.10
C LEU A 149 -4.01 -7.01 -8.36
N ILE A 150 -5.10 -6.56 -8.96
CA ILE A 150 -5.95 -5.51 -8.39
C ILE A 150 -7.21 -6.15 -7.83
N ILE A 151 -7.42 -5.99 -6.52
CA ILE A 151 -8.54 -6.60 -5.81
C ILE A 151 -9.68 -5.59 -5.65
N PRO A 152 -10.86 -5.85 -6.22
CA PRO A 152 -12.03 -5.01 -6.01
C PRO A 152 -12.60 -5.23 -4.61
N ASN A 153 -13.30 -4.20 -4.08
CA ASN A 153 -14.11 -4.37 -2.89
C ASN A 153 -15.57 -4.64 -3.33
N PRO A 154 -16.08 -5.86 -3.13
CA PRO A 154 -17.45 -6.21 -3.55
C PRO A 154 -18.53 -5.52 -2.70
N LYS A 155 -18.19 -4.86 -1.61
CA LYS A 155 -19.12 -4.19 -0.69
C LYS A 155 -19.32 -2.70 -0.96
N GLY A 156 -19.02 -2.23 -2.15
CA GLY A 156 -19.43 -0.92 -2.62
C GLY A 156 -20.94 -0.87 -2.89
N LYS A 157 -21.74 -0.91 -1.82
CA LYS A 157 -23.16 -0.52 -1.82
C LYS A 157 -23.38 0.42 -0.66
#